data_8e190e04c820263f90b95ce49aad4572
#
_entry.id   8e190e04c820263f90b95ce49aad4572
#
_cell.length_a   1.000
_cell.length_b   1.000
_cell.length_c   1.000
_cell.angle_alpha   90.00
_cell.angle_beta   90.00
_cell.angle_gamma   90.00
#
_symmetry.space_group_name_H-M   'P 1'
#
loop_
_entity.id
_entity.type
_entity.pdbx_description
1 polymer ?
#
loop_
_entity_poly.entity_id
_entity_poly.type
_entity_poly.pdbx_seq_one_letter_code
_entity_poly.pdbx_strand_id
1 'polypeptide(L)'
;MTEIMKTIDISLLVPFENHPFKVRNGTEQEELLESIKENRVLEPITVRFLSEGKYEIISGHRRVEACKKLGISKIPATIKECSKDEAIVAMVDSNIHREHLLPSEKAFAYKMKLEALKHQGKTYGQVVHKSRDNISDVVL
;
A
#
# COMPACT_ATOMS: atom_id res chain seq x y z
N MET A 1 2.86 8.78 -14.71
CA MET A 1 2.44 8.91 -13.30
C MET A 1 3.40 9.83 -12.58
N THR A 2 2.88 10.85 -11.94
CA THR A 2 3.70 11.84 -11.25
C THR A 2 3.90 11.44 -9.79
N GLU A 3 5.11 11.56 -9.30
CA GLU A 3 5.44 11.27 -7.91
C GLU A 3 6.13 12.47 -7.29
N ILE A 4 5.72 12.81 -6.09
CA ILE A 4 6.26 13.92 -5.33
C ILE A 4 6.61 13.44 -3.93
N MET A 5 7.81 13.71 -3.45
CA MET A 5 8.17 13.41 -2.07
C MET A 5 7.88 14.61 -1.19
N LYS A 6 7.23 14.34 -0.06
CA LYS A 6 6.83 15.39 0.87
C LYS A 6 6.67 14.81 2.28
N THR A 7 6.89 15.64 3.28
CA THR A 7 6.59 15.25 4.65
C THR A 7 5.14 15.60 4.95
N ILE A 8 4.38 14.61 5.41
CA ILE A 8 2.94 14.74 5.62
C ILE A 8 2.60 14.53 7.09
N ASP A 9 1.66 15.33 7.59
CA ASP A 9 1.13 15.15 8.94
C ASP A 9 0.30 13.86 8.99
N ILE A 10 0.58 13.02 9.98
CA ILE A 10 -0.09 11.72 10.11
C ILE A 10 -1.61 11.87 10.25
N SER A 11 -2.08 12.98 10.83
CA SER A 11 -3.51 13.22 10.98
C SER A 11 -4.26 13.33 9.65
N LEU A 12 -3.54 13.58 8.56
CA LEU A 12 -4.12 13.69 7.21
C LEU A 12 -4.16 12.35 6.48
N LEU A 13 -3.60 11.31 7.07
CA LEU A 13 -3.54 9.99 6.45
C LEU A 13 -4.80 9.18 6.74
N VAL A 14 -5.32 8.53 5.71
CA VAL A 14 -6.50 7.67 5.79
C VAL A 14 -6.09 6.26 5.40
N PRO A 15 -6.51 5.24 6.15
CA PRO A 15 -6.21 3.85 5.77
C PRO A 15 -6.81 3.51 4.42
N PHE A 16 -6.18 2.58 3.70
CA PHE A 16 -6.70 2.11 2.44
C PHE A 16 -8.03 1.38 2.68
N GLU A 17 -9.05 1.76 1.93
CA GLU A 17 -10.36 1.15 2.05
C GLU A 17 -10.30 -0.33 1.70
N ASN A 18 -10.88 -1.18 2.56
CA ASN A 18 -10.87 -2.63 2.38
C ASN A 18 -9.49 -3.24 2.26
N HIS A 19 -8.52 -2.68 2.99
CA HIS A 19 -7.15 -3.19 2.99
C HIS A 19 -7.14 -4.67 3.38
N PRO A 20 -6.64 -5.55 2.49
CA PRO A 20 -6.72 -7.00 2.75
C PRO A 20 -5.66 -7.51 3.72
N PHE A 21 -4.62 -6.71 3.98
CA PHE A 21 -3.50 -7.11 4.84
C PHE A 21 -3.61 -6.38 6.17
N LYS A 22 -3.72 -7.13 7.24
CA LYS A 22 -3.87 -6.53 8.57
C LYS A 22 -2.52 -6.19 9.18
N VAL A 23 -2.47 -5.06 9.87
CA VAL A 23 -1.32 -4.73 10.70
C VAL A 23 -1.47 -5.50 12.00
N ARG A 24 -0.53 -6.39 12.28
CA ARG A 24 -0.56 -7.20 13.48
C ARG A 24 0.49 -6.73 14.46
N ASN A 25 0.14 -6.75 15.73
CA ASN A 25 1.10 -6.53 16.79
C ASN A 25 1.87 -7.83 17.00
N GLY A 26 3.18 -7.74 17.00
CA GLY A 26 4.03 -8.90 17.17
C GLY A 26 5.48 -8.50 17.09
N THR A 27 6.37 -9.50 17.02
CA THR A 27 7.80 -9.25 17.03
C THR A 27 8.25 -8.30 15.92
N GLU A 28 7.74 -8.48 14.71
CA GLU A 28 8.11 -7.59 13.60
C GLU A 28 7.72 -6.15 13.85
N GLN A 29 6.52 -5.95 14.42
CA GLN A 29 6.06 -4.60 14.71
C GLN A 29 6.87 -3.98 15.84
N GLU A 30 7.23 -4.76 16.84
CA GLU A 30 8.07 -4.31 17.93
C GLU A 30 9.48 -3.92 17.46
N GLU A 31 10.05 -4.70 16.55
CA GLU A 31 11.34 -4.40 15.95
C GLU A 31 11.30 -3.12 15.15
N LEU A 32 10.20 -2.90 14.41
CA LEU A 32 10.01 -1.68 13.64
C LEU A 32 9.91 -0.47 14.57
N LEU A 33 9.15 -0.59 15.66
CA LEU A 33 9.04 0.46 16.67
C LEU A 33 10.41 0.85 17.23
N GLU A 34 11.21 -0.14 17.60
CA GLU A 34 12.54 0.09 18.14
C GLU A 34 13.46 0.78 17.13
N SER A 35 13.41 0.32 15.89
CA SER A 35 14.20 0.90 14.80
C SER A 35 13.88 2.38 14.60
N ILE A 36 12.60 2.71 14.55
CA ILE A 36 12.15 4.10 14.36
C ILE A 36 12.52 4.95 15.57
N LYS A 37 12.35 4.41 16.77
CA LYS A 37 12.68 5.09 18.00
C LYS A 37 14.16 5.46 18.08
N GLU A 38 15.03 4.54 17.68
CA GLU A 38 16.47 4.75 17.76
C GLU A 38 17.03 5.61 16.65
N ASN A 39 16.60 5.35 15.42
CA ASN A 39 17.22 5.95 14.24
C ASN A 39 16.47 7.12 13.65
N ARG A 40 15.17 7.17 13.84
CA ARG A 40 14.30 8.19 13.26
C ARG A 40 14.44 8.33 11.74
N VAL A 41 15.09 7.36 11.12
CA VAL A 41 15.25 7.32 9.67
C VAL A 41 14.14 6.43 9.13
N LEU A 42 13.22 7.03 8.38
CA LEU A 42 12.08 6.34 7.83
C LEU A 42 12.15 6.32 6.32
N GLU A 43 11.90 5.15 5.75
CA GLU A 43 11.64 5.08 4.33
C GLU A 43 10.30 5.75 4.08
N PRO A 44 10.13 6.48 2.97
CA PRO A 44 8.85 7.11 2.69
C PRO A 44 7.73 6.08 2.54
N ILE A 45 6.57 6.41 3.06
CA ILE A 45 5.36 5.64 2.74
C ILE A 45 4.87 6.09 1.38
N THR A 46 3.96 5.33 0.79
CA THR A 46 3.35 5.69 -0.49
C THR A 46 1.89 6.04 -0.25
N VAL A 47 1.46 7.20 -0.73
CA VAL A 47 0.09 7.68 -0.54
C VAL A 47 -0.49 8.20 -1.84
N ARG A 48 -1.81 8.33 -1.88
CA ARG A 48 -2.55 8.92 -2.98
C ARG A 48 -3.35 10.11 -2.43
N PHE A 49 -3.31 11.24 -3.11
CA PHE A 49 -4.08 12.40 -2.71
C PHE A 49 -5.59 12.10 -2.83
N LEU A 50 -6.32 12.44 -1.79
CA LEU A 50 -7.77 12.43 -1.80
C LEU A 50 -8.26 13.87 -1.75
N SER A 51 -9.55 14.09 -1.85
CA SER A 51 -10.12 15.41 -1.71
C SER A 51 -9.93 15.95 -0.29
N GLU A 52 -10.02 17.26 -0.14
CA GLU A 52 -9.97 17.94 1.17
C GLU A 52 -8.64 17.82 1.91
N GLY A 53 -7.55 17.68 1.16
CA GLY A 53 -6.22 17.67 1.76
C GLY A 53 -5.84 16.38 2.47
N LYS A 54 -6.59 15.31 2.25
CA LYS A 54 -6.30 14.01 2.86
C LYS A 54 -5.59 13.10 1.89
N TYR A 55 -4.89 12.10 2.44
CA TYR A 55 -4.09 11.16 1.66
C TYR A 55 -4.43 9.74 2.07
N GLU A 56 -4.66 8.88 1.08
CA GLU A 56 -4.91 7.47 1.32
C GLU A 56 -3.58 6.72 1.31
N ILE A 57 -3.35 5.89 2.32
CA ILE A 57 -2.12 5.11 2.43
C ILE A 57 -2.20 3.93 1.46
N ILE A 58 -1.25 3.86 0.54
CA ILE A 58 -1.13 2.72 -0.38
C ILE A 58 -0.18 1.69 0.20
N SER A 59 0.94 2.13 0.71
CA SER A 59 1.98 1.26 1.27
C SER A 59 2.61 1.93 2.47
N GLY A 60 2.91 1.13 3.50
CA GLY A 60 3.54 1.63 4.72
C GLY A 60 2.61 1.72 5.92
N HIS A 61 1.50 1.00 5.92
CA HIS A 61 0.55 1.00 7.04
C HIS A 61 1.23 0.66 8.37
N ARG A 62 2.15 -0.30 8.35
CA ARG A 62 2.87 -0.72 9.56
C ARG A 62 3.72 0.43 10.11
N ARG A 63 4.35 1.17 9.21
CA ARG A 63 5.18 2.31 9.57
C ARG A 63 4.36 3.44 10.17
N VAL A 64 3.20 3.70 9.59
CA VAL A 64 2.26 4.71 10.11
C VAL A 64 1.80 4.32 11.52
N GLU A 65 1.43 3.06 11.73
CA GLU A 65 1.01 2.59 13.05
C GLU A 65 2.13 2.75 14.09
N ALA A 66 3.36 2.39 13.70
CA ALA A 66 4.50 2.54 14.59
C ALA A 66 4.74 4.01 14.97
N CYS A 67 4.64 4.90 13.99
CA CYS A 67 4.80 6.34 14.25
C CYS A 67 3.72 6.87 15.18
N LYS A 68 2.49 6.42 15.01
CA LYS A 68 1.40 6.81 15.91
C LYS A 68 1.68 6.41 17.35
N LYS A 69 2.16 5.18 17.54
CA LYS A 69 2.49 4.69 18.88
C LYS A 69 3.63 5.46 19.53
N LEU A 70 4.56 5.96 18.73
CA LEU A 70 5.71 6.72 19.20
C LEU A 70 5.43 8.22 19.35
N GLY A 71 4.22 8.66 18.99
CA GLY A 71 3.87 10.09 19.07
C GLY A 71 4.51 10.94 17.99
N ILE A 72 4.97 10.32 16.89
CA ILE A 72 5.55 11.06 15.77
C ILE A 72 4.41 11.63 14.95
N SER A 73 4.44 12.94 14.70
CA SER A 73 3.33 13.63 14.04
C SER A 73 3.48 13.74 12.53
N LYS A 74 4.69 13.63 12.01
CA LYS A 74 4.96 13.80 10.57
C LYS A 74 5.78 12.64 10.05
N ILE A 75 5.52 12.26 8.79
CA ILE A 75 6.18 11.14 8.16
C ILE A 75 6.50 11.49 6.71
N PRO A 76 7.68 11.08 6.19
CA PRO A 76 7.98 11.28 4.78
C PRO A 76 7.09 10.37 3.93
N ALA A 77 6.60 10.90 2.82
CA ALA A 77 5.71 10.17 1.94
C ALA A 77 6.00 10.49 0.48
N THR A 78 5.80 9.49 -0.37
CA THR A 78 5.77 9.66 -1.81
C THR A 78 4.32 9.73 -2.22
N ILE A 79 3.91 10.85 -2.80
CA ILE A 79 2.54 11.05 -3.26
C ILE A 79 2.47 10.63 -4.71
N LYS A 80 1.65 9.62 -5.00
CA LYS A 80 1.42 9.17 -6.37
C LYS A 80 0.11 9.72 -6.88
N GLU A 81 0.15 10.27 -8.08
CA GLU A 81 -1.05 10.72 -8.75
C GLU A 81 -1.61 9.55 -9.55
N CYS A 82 -2.65 8.91 -9.00
CA CYS A 82 -3.21 7.72 -9.61
C CYS A 82 -4.67 7.55 -9.23
N SER A 83 -5.39 6.74 -10.01
CA SER A 83 -6.78 6.41 -9.74
C SER A 83 -6.87 5.43 -8.57
N LYS A 84 -8.09 5.24 -8.07
CA LYS A 84 -8.35 4.25 -7.01
C LYS A 84 -7.93 2.86 -7.45
N ASP A 85 -8.26 2.47 -8.68
CA ASP A 85 -7.93 1.15 -9.19
C ASP A 85 -6.43 0.96 -9.36
N GLU A 86 -5.73 1.98 -9.83
CA GLU A 86 -4.27 1.94 -9.90
C GLU A 86 -3.65 1.80 -8.50
N ALA A 87 -4.24 2.49 -7.53
CA ALA A 87 -3.78 2.41 -6.15
C ALA A 87 -4.00 1.01 -5.57
N ILE A 88 -5.13 0.35 -5.89
CA ILE A 88 -5.39 -1.02 -5.45
C ILE A 88 -4.30 -1.96 -5.98
N VAL A 89 -3.99 -1.87 -7.27
CA VAL A 89 -2.95 -2.71 -7.88
C VAL A 89 -1.60 -2.47 -7.19
N ALA A 90 -1.25 -1.20 -6.99
CA ALA A 90 0.02 -0.86 -6.33
C ALA A 90 0.08 -1.38 -4.90
N MET A 91 -1.01 -1.26 -4.16
CA MET A 91 -1.09 -1.73 -2.78
C MET A 91 -0.91 -3.25 -2.72
N VAL A 92 -1.62 -3.99 -3.56
CA VAL A 92 -1.52 -5.44 -3.59
C VAL A 92 -0.10 -5.86 -3.97
N ASP A 93 0.45 -5.28 -5.05
CA ASP A 93 1.79 -5.65 -5.52
C ASP A 93 2.87 -5.38 -4.49
N SER A 94 2.73 -4.32 -3.70
CA SER A 94 3.72 -3.98 -2.68
C SER A 94 3.67 -4.89 -1.46
N ASN A 95 2.58 -5.61 -1.23
CA ASN A 95 2.38 -6.41 -0.03
C ASN A 95 2.32 -7.91 -0.26
N ILE A 96 2.06 -8.35 -1.49
CA ILE A 96 1.77 -9.78 -1.75
C ILE A 96 2.94 -10.70 -1.44
N HIS A 97 4.14 -10.17 -1.42
CA HIS A 97 5.35 -10.95 -1.15
C HIS A 97 5.77 -10.95 0.31
N ARG A 98 4.96 -10.35 1.18
CA ARG A 98 5.25 -10.35 2.61
C ARG A 98 5.16 -11.78 3.14
N GLU A 99 6.08 -12.11 4.05
CA GLU A 99 6.03 -13.36 4.76
C GLU A 99 4.85 -13.38 5.72
N HIS A 100 4.40 -14.57 6.05
CA HIS A 100 3.35 -14.80 7.06
C HIS A 100 1.96 -14.26 6.68
N LEU A 101 1.70 -14.07 5.38
CA LEU A 101 0.35 -13.74 4.93
C LEU A 101 -0.53 -14.98 5.02
N LEU A 102 -1.76 -14.80 5.51
CA LEU A 102 -2.74 -15.88 5.52
C LEU A 102 -3.22 -16.16 4.09
N PRO A 103 -3.55 -17.42 3.76
CA PRO A 103 -4.12 -17.72 2.45
C PRO A 103 -5.35 -16.90 2.12
N SER A 104 -6.19 -16.60 3.12
CA SER A 104 -7.37 -15.76 2.93
C SER A 104 -7.01 -14.33 2.57
N GLU A 105 -5.94 -13.80 3.16
CA GLU A 105 -5.46 -12.46 2.83
C GLU A 105 -4.98 -12.40 1.39
N LYS A 106 -4.21 -13.40 0.95
CA LYS A 106 -3.74 -13.48 -0.42
C LYS A 106 -4.89 -13.60 -1.42
N ALA A 107 -5.85 -14.44 -1.11
CA ALA A 107 -7.01 -14.65 -2.00
C ALA A 107 -7.80 -13.35 -2.17
N PHE A 108 -8.07 -12.65 -1.09
CA PHE A 108 -8.78 -11.39 -1.13
C PHE A 108 -7.99 -10.34 -1.93
N ALA A 109 -6.68 -10.27 -1.70
CA ALA A 109 -5.82 -9.32 -2.40
C ALA A 109 -5.83 -9.55 -3.91
N TYR A 110 -5.70 -10.80 -4.33
CA TYR A 110 -5.74 -11.12 -5.76
C TYR A 110 -7.09 -10.79 -6.37
N LYS A 111 -8.17 -11.03 -5.63
CA LYS A 111 -9.51 -10.67 -6.10
C LYS A 111 -9.64 -9.17 -6.31
N MET A 112 -9.18 -8.38 -5.34
CA MET A 112 -9.19 -6.93 -5.44
C MET A 112 -8.40 -6.44 -6.64
N LYS A 113 -7.22 -7.00 -6.85
CA LYS A 113 -6.37 -6.63 -7.97
C LYS A 113 -7.05 -6.94 -9.30
N LEU A 114 -7.64 -8.11 -9.42
CA LEU A 114 -8.31 -8.51 -10.64
C LEU A 114 -9.49 -7.60 -10.97
N GLU A 115 -10.29 -7.27 -9.97
CA GLU A 115 -11.41 -6.36 -10.15
C GLU A 115 -10.95 -4.96 -10.55
N ALA A 116 -9.88 -4.47 -9.93
CA ALA A 116 -9.31 -3.17 -10.27
C ALA A 116 -8.82 -3.13 -11.71
N LEU A 117 -8.18 -4.19 -12.18
CA LEU A 117 -7.73 -4.26 -13.56
C LEU A 117 -8.92 -4.23 -14.55
N LYS A 118 -10.02 -4.89 -14.19
CA LYS A 118 -11.24 -4.86 -15.01
C LYS A 118 -11.85 -3.46 -15.06
N HIS A 119 -11.90 -2.77 -13.92
CA HIS A 119 -12.47 -1.42 -13.84
C HIS A 119 -11.69 -0.40 -14.65
N GLN A 120 -10.42 -0.64 -14.88
CA GLN A 120 -9.59 0.26 -15.68
C GLN A 120 -9.89 0.15 -17.18
N GLY A 121 -10.91 -0.60 -17.55
CA GLY A 121 -11.25 -0.81 -18.94
C GLY A 121 -10.32 -1.77 -19.65
N LYS A 122 -9.46 -2.42 -18.93
CA LYS A 122 -8.56 -3.43 -19.48
C LYS A 122 -9.30 -4.75 -19.56
N THR A 123 -9.46 -5.24 -20.78
CA THR A 123 -10.04 -6.56 -20.95
C THR A 123 -9.01 -7.60 -20.54
N TYR A 124 -9.48 -8.79 -20.26
CA TYR A 124 -8.60 -9.89 -19.95
C TYR A 124 -7.54 -10.09 -21.05
N GLY A 125 -7.96 -10.00 -22.31
CA GLY A 125 -7.05 -10.10 -23.43
C GLY A 125 -5.96 -9.04 -23.44
N GLN A 126 -6.32 -7.80 -23.13
CA GLN A 126 -5.36 -6.71 -23.07
C GLN A 126 -4.36 -6.90 -21.94
N VAL A 127 -4.82 -7.35 -20.79
CA VAL A 127 -3.94 -7.60 -19.65
C VAL A 127 -2.97 -8.73 -19.99
N VAL A 128 -3.46 -9.82 -20.51
CA VAL A 128 -2.64 -10.96 -20.89
C VAL A 128 -1.63 -10.58 -21.96
N HIS A 129 -2.08 -9.85 -22.97
CA HIS A 129 -1.21 -9.42 -24.06
C HIS A 129 -0.10 -8.49 -23.58
N LYS A 130 -0.44 -7.55 -22.72
CA LYS A 130 0.49 -6.57 -22.19
C LYS A 130 1.51 -7.20 -21.25
N SER A 131 1.11 -8.21 -20.52
CA SER A 131 1.95 -8.91 -19.54
C SER A 131 2.26 -10.32 -20.02
N ARG A 132 2.62 -10.47 -21.26
CA ARG A 132 2.79 -11.76 -21.87
C ARG A 132 3.74 -12.69 -21.12
N ASP A 133 4.82 -12.13 -20.61
CA ASP A 133 5.81 -12.89 -19.87
C ASP A 133 5.37 -13.20 -18.45
N ASN A 134 4.28 -12.57 -18.01
CA ASN A 134 3.75 -12.71 -16.66
C ASN A 134 2.31 -13.18 -16.65
N ILE A 135 1.93 -13.95 -17.64
CA ILE A 135 0.57 -14.44 -17.78
C ILE A 135 0.12 -15.19 -16.53
N SER A 136 0.98 -15.98 -15.95
CA SER A 136 0.66 -16.71 -14.74
C SER A 136 0.32 -15.79 -13.57
N ASP A 137 0.96 -14.64 -13.50
CA ASP A 137 0.70 -13.67 -12.45
C ASP A 137 -0.66 -13.01 -12.62
N VAL A 138 -1.12 -12.88 -13.83
CA VAL A 138 -2.41 -12.27 -14.15
C VAL A 138 -3.55 -13.27 -13.98
N VAL A 139 -3.33 -14.50 -14.37
CA VAL A 139 -4.36 -15.53 -14.37
C VAL A 139 -4.57 -16.14 -12.99
N LEU A 140 -3.52 -16.24 -12.23
CA LEU A 140 -3.60 -16.74 -10.86
C LEU A 140 -4.15 -15.67 -9.93
#